data_e3d51328f51d5cec556c3c916fd5adba
#
_entry.id   e3d51328f51d5cec556c3c916fd5adba
#
_cell.length_a   1.000
_cell.length_b   1.000
_cell.length_c   1.000
_cell.angle_alpha   90.00
_cell.angle_beta   90.00
_cell.angle_gamma   90.00
#
_symmetry.space_group_name_H-M   'P 1'
#
loop_
_entity.id
_entity.type
_entity.pdbx_description
1 polymer ?
#
loop_
_entity_poly.entity_id
_entity_poly.type
_entity_poly.pdbx_seq_one_letter_code
_entity_poly.pdbx_strand_id
1 'polypeptide(L)'
;MIDEDISVKLPFLWGTQTFCKSKWSQINIIVGPNGSGKTLLAEELARSFSSSGKKTTFLHSATINEESFIKILSEKPDIHTKIESVLSNLLGKSIKLKKEKNKLIPTVINKERNLEYNMYKNECHGLKKIITLLVELYASKSKVLIIDEPELHLHPQFQSFFMNEIRKITKSNKNRIFFIITHSPFFIDLRSPEDLLGMIVCHVNSKPTTISSLLPQDENLFKRFLPRFNPYHKQFFFSDNQIFVEGYTDQQIFTALLQSVESPYKTCGTGIIDVGGKDELGVFFKVCSLLGTNPRIITDLDSLFSGKLREEICADKRTNDFLNKNYINYKTLYQQIFQEFSNQQKISMYNLIQKLEQMILTIGKTLLSFEENYVQDKNIKLYIEKLKKLKEKYENTEGIDTYKTVLLQGITKIPEKLKNVLPVPVSRTIPLIINLFNLIIKVAQACRIYILPSGCIEHYYYKTKVDYMPVSAKDKLFHIEYDYLCNATPKQLKKSYPKLIEILEKACKI
;
A
#
# COMPACT_ATOMS: atom_id res chain seq x y z
N MET A 1 -14.81 -17.92 11.91
CA MET A 1 -13.94 -18.68 10.99
C MET A 1 -14.42 -20.12 10.90
N ILE A 2 -14.09 -20.81 9.83
CA ILE A 2 -14.46 -22.22 9.60
C ILE A 2 -13.16 -23.02 9.68
N ASP A 3 -13.12 -24.01 10.57
CA ASP A 3 -11.97 -24.88 10.75
C ASP A 3 -12.00 -25.99 9.69
N GLU A 4 -11.01 -26.00 8.83
CA GLU A 4 -10.83 -26.97 7.76
C GLU A 4 -9.37 -27.00 7.30
N ASP A 5 -8.69 -28.09 7.55
CA ASP A 5 -7.29 -28.26 7.15
C ASP A 5 -7.20 -28.57 5.64
N ILE A 6 -6.85 -27.57 4.89
CA ILE A 6 -6.63 -27.69 3.43
C ILE A 6 -5.15 -27.52 3.14
N SER A 7 -4.60 -28.53 2.47
CA SER A 7 -3.24 -28.55 1.95
C SER A 7 -3.29 -28.74 0.45
N VAL A 8 -2.72 -27.83 -0.29
CA VAL A 8 -2.74 -27.79 -1.74
C VAL A 8 -1.32 -27.87 -2.26
N LYS A 9 -1.03 -28.84 -3.12
CA LYS A 9 0.19 -28.84 -3.93
C LYS A 9 0.05 -27.75 -4.98
N LEU A 10 0.94 -26.78 -4.93
CA LEU A 10 0.89 -25.67 -5.86
C LEU A 10 1.32 -26.15 -7.27
N PRO A 11 0.68 -25.62 -8.34
CA PRO A 11 1.05 -25.89 -9.71
C PRO A 11 2.50 -25.49 -10.04
N PHE A 12 2.96 -25.88 -11.21
CA PHE A 12 4.33 -25.65 -11.72
C PHE A 12 4.86 -24.23 -11.53
N LEU A 13 3.99 -23.22 -11.54
CA LEU A 13 4.34 -21.80 -11.36
C LEU A 13 5.10 -21.55 -10.05
N TRP A 14 4.80 -22.31 -9.00
CA TRP A 14 5.44 -22.21 -7.69
C TRP A 14 6.34 -23.41 -7.34
N GLY A 15 6.66 -24.23 -8.33
CA GLY A 15 7.46 -25.45 -8.14
C GLY A 15 6.72 -26.51 -7.31
N THR A 16 7.46 -27.16 -6.41
CA THR A 16 6.90 -28.22 -5.55
C THR A 16 6.37 -27.72 -4.20
N GLN A 17 6.11 -26.43 -4.06
CA GLN A 17 5.69 -25.84 -2.80
C GLN A 17 4.24 -26.21 -2.47
N THR A 18 3.93 -26.18 -1.18
CA THR A 18 2.58 -26.46 -0.67
C THR A 18 2.01 -25.22 -0.03
N PHE A 19 0.74 -24.93 -0.30
CA PHE A 19 -0.04 -23.93 0.38
C PHE A 19 -0.93 -24.63 1.40
N CYS A 20 -0.82 -24.27 2.69
CA CYS A 20 -1.59 -24.85 3.78
C CYS A 20 -2.33 -23.75 4.52
N LYS A 21 -3.63 -23.98 4.81
CA LYS A 21 -4.44 -23.12 5.64
C LYS A 21 -5.51 -23.94 6.36
N SER A 22 -5.64 -23.73 7.68
CA SER A 22 -6.58 -24.47 8.53
C SER A 22 -7.82 -23.67 8.92
N LYS A 23 -7.72 -22.34 8.95
CA LYS A 23 -8.82 -21.46 9.35
C LYS A 23 -9.26 -20.56 8.21
N TRP A 24 -10.50 -20.71 7.78
CA TRP A 24 -11.06 -20.00 6.64
C TRP A 24 -12.06 -18.94 7.05
N SER A 25 -11.98 -17.76 6.47
CA SER A 25 -13.04 -16.77 6.56
C SER A 25 -14.22 -17.21 5.70
N GLN A 26 -15.41 -16.73 6.03
CA GLN A 26 -16.58 -16.99 5.18
C GLN A 26 -16.44 -16.35 3.79
N ILE A 27 -15.72 -15.23 3.72
CA ILE A 27 -15.35 -14.56 2.47
C ILE A 27 -13.84 -14.57 2.38
N ASN A 28 -13.32 -15.18 1.32
CA ASN A 28 -11.90 -15.21 1.00
C ASN A 28 -11.68 -14.52 -0.36
N ILE A 29 -10.74 -13.60 -0.41
CA ILE A 29 -10.47 -12.80 -1.61
C ILE A 29 -9.07 -13.13 -2.10
N ILE A 30 -8.97 -13.65 -3.32
CA ILE A 30 -7.71 -14.01 -3.98
C ILE A 30 -7.32 -12.86 -4.90
N VAL A 31 -6.21 -12.22 -4.60
CA VAL A 31 -5.68 -11.05 -5.31
C VAL A 31 -4.23 -11.28 -5.73
N GLY A 32 -3.71 -10.41 -6.57
CA GLY A 32 -2.33 -10.42 -7.02
C GLY A 32 -2.18 -9.90 -8.44
N PRO A 33 -0.95 -9.67 -8.92
CA PRO A 33 -0.67 -9.22 -10.28
C PRO A 33 -1.18 -10.18 -11.36
N ASN A 34 -1.19 -9.71 -12.60
CA ASN A 34 -1.49 -10.57 -13.76
C ASN A 34 -0.41 -11.65 -13.87
N GLY A 35 -0.83 -12.88 -14.20
CA GLY A 35 0.08 -14.01 -14.30
C GLY A 35 0.57 -14.59 -12.97
N SER A 36 0.12 -14.10 -11.82
CA SER A 36 0.49 -14.62 -10.50
C SER A 36 -0.22 -15.94 -10.11
N GLY A 37 -0.98 -16.56 -11.01
CA GLY A 37 -1.57 -17.88 -10.81
C GLY A 37 -2.83 -17.93 -9.95
N LYS A 38 -3.57 -16.83 -9.78
CA LYS A 38 -4.78 -16.77 -8.95
C LYS A 38 -5.81 -17.85 -9.30
N THR A 39 -6.16 -17.98 -10.58
CA THR A 39 -7.12 -18.99 -11.06
C THR A 39 -6.61 -20.39 -10.81
N LEU A 40 -5.31 -20.66 -11.07
CA LEU A 40 -4.69 -21.95 -10.79
C LEU A 40 -4.78 -22.36 -9.32
N LEU A 41 -4.48 -21.42 -8.41
CA LEU A 41 -4.64 -21.65 -6.97
C LEU A 41 -6.10 -21.97 -6.61
N ALA A 42 -7.04 -21.21 -7.17
CA ALA A 42 -8.46 -21.37 -6.88
C ALA A 42 -9.01 -22.73 -7.40
N GLU A 43 -8.55 -23.20 -8.55
CA GLU A 43 -8.88 -24.53 -9.06
C GLU A 43 -8.37 -25.64 -8.14
N GLU A 44 -7.13 -25.53 -7.66
CA GLU A 44 -6.57 -26.50 -6.71
C GLU A 44 -7.30 -26.48 -5.36
N LEU A 45 -7.70 -25.30 -4.88
CA LEU A 45 -8.55 -25.17 -3.71
C LEU A 45 -9.91 -25.83 -3.94
N ALA A 46 -10.54 -25.63 -5.10
CA ALA A 46 -11.81 -26.28 -5.46
C ALA A 46 -11.70 -27.81 -5.42
N ARG A 47 -10.63 -28.36 -5.98
CA ARG A 47 -10.35 -29.81 -5.95
C ARG A 47 -10.18 -30.32 -4.53
N SER A 48 -9.39 -29.60 -3.71
CA SER A 48 -9.14 -30.00 -2.33
C SER A 48 -10.40 -29.95 -1.45
N PHE A 49 -11.22 -28.92 -1.57
CA PHE A 49 -12.51 -28.85 -0.86
C PHE A 49 -13.49 -29.93 -1.32
N SER A 50 -13.50 -30.25 -2.61
CA SER A 50 -14.33 -31.33 -3.14
C SER A 50 -13.87 -32.68 -2.61
N SER A 51 -12.57 -32.93 -2.55
CA SER A 51 -11.97 -34.16 -2.01
C SER A 51 -12.23 -34.32 -0.51
N SER A 52 -12.39 -33.22 0.24
CA SER A 52 -12.79 -33.24 1.66
C SER A 52 -14.31 -33.42 1.85
N GLY A 53 -15.06 -33.76 0.78
CA GLY A 53 -16.50 -34.01 0.84
C GLY A 53 -17.39 -32.79 0.84
N LYS A 54 -16.85 -31.59 0.57
CA LYS A 54 -17.66 -30.37 0.49
C LYS A 54 -18.16 -30.14 -0.93
N LYS A 55 -19.45 -29.97 -1.07
CA LYS A 55 -20.05 -29.57 -2.35
C LYS A 55 -19.47 -28.20 -2.76
N THR A 56 -18.66 -28.21 -3.81
CA THR A 56 -17.95 -27.02 -4.35
C THR A 56 -18.50 -26.67 -5.72
N THR A 57 -18.69 -25.38 -5.98
CA THR A 57 -19.03 -24.86 -7.31
C THR A 57 -18.00 -23.81 -7.69
N PHE A 58 -17.48 -23.93 -8.91
CA PHE A 58 -16.57 -22.94 -9.51
C PHE A 58 -17.29 -22.23 -10.64
N LEU A 59 -17.40 -20.91 -10.57
CA LEU A 59 -18.04 -20.07 -11.58
C LEU A 59 -16.96 -19.26 -12.28
N HIS A 60 -16.68 -19.61 -13.53
CA HIS A 60 -15.90 -18.77 -14.43
C HIS A 60 -16.75 -17.67 -15.03
N SER A 61 -16.25 -16.46 -15.08
CA SER A 61 -16.99 -15.32 -15.60
C SER A 61 -17.41 -15.48 -17.08
N ALA A 62 -16.65 -16.27 -17.84
CA ALA A 62 -16.91 -16.54 -19.27
C ALA A 62 -17.98 -17.62 -19.54
N THR A 63 -18.37 -18.41 -18.54
CA THR A 63 -19.16 -19.64 -18.77
C THR A 63 -20.59 -19.58 -18.20
N ILE A 64 -21.13 -18.41 -17.97
CA ILE A 64 -22.50 -18.30 -17.46
C ILE A 64 -23.48 -18.61 -18.59
N ASN A 65 -24.08 -19.81 -18.51
CA ASN A 65 -25.02 -20.30 -19.53
C ASN A 65 -26.41 -19.68 -19.36
N GLU A 66 -26.88 -18.99 -20.40
CA GLU A 66 -28.19 -18.34 -20.43
C GLU A 66 -29.34 -19.32 -20.24
N GLU A 67 -29.24 -20.56 -20.73
CA GLU A 67 -30.25 -21.58 -20.56
C GLU A 67 -30.40 -22.03 -19.11
N SER A 68 -29.30 -22.15 -18.40
CA SER A 68 -29.31 -22.50 -16.96
C SER A 68 -30.02 -21.41 -16.13
N PHE A 69 -29.82 -20.15 -16.49
CA PHE A 69 -30.46 -19.01 -15.85
C PHE A 69 -32.00 -19.07 -15.98
N ILE A 70 -32.54 -19.29 -17.19
CA ILE A 70 -33.98 -19.38 -17.44
C ILE A 70 -34.57 -20.58 -16.68
N LYS A 71 -33.89 -21.72 -16.71
CA LYS A 71 -34.29 -22.93 -15.98
C LYS A 71 -34.40 -22.68 -14.50
N ILE A 72 -33.39 -22.07 -13.89
CA ILE A 72 -33.42 -21.77 -12.45
C ILE A 72 -34.58 -20.83 -12.08
N LEU A 73 -34.79 -19.76 -12.86
CA LEU A 73 -35.88 -18.83 -12.58
C LEU A 73 -37.27 -19.45 -12.76
N SER A 74 -37.42 -20.39 -13.68
CA SER A 74 -38.70 -21.10 -13.92
C SER A 74 -39.00 -22.16 -12.86
N GLU A 75 -37.97 -22.87 -12.37
CA GLU A 75 -38.12 -23.98 -11.45
C GLU A 75 -38.09 -23.53 -9.96
N LYS A 76 -37.58 -22.32 -9.64
CA LYS A 76 -37.42 -21.82 -8.27
C LYS A 76 -38.08 -20.44 -8.08
N PRO A 77 -39.41 -20.40 -7.86
CA PRO A 77 -40.15 -19.14 -7.68
C PRO A 77 -39.63 -18.23 -6.57
N ASP A 78 -39.14 -18.82 -5.44
CA ASP A 78 -38.60 -18.09 -4.31
C ASP A 78 -37.34 -17.27 -4.71
N ILE A 79 -36.49 -17.87 -5.53
CA ILE A 79 -35.29 -17.20 -6.04
C ILE A 79 -35.66 -16.09 -7.01
N HIS A 80 -36.67 -16.37 -7.90
CA HIS A 80 -37.16 -15.38 -8.83
C HIS A 80 -37.71 -14.16 -8.08
N THR A 81 -38.58 -14.36 -7.10
CA THR A 81 -39.16 -13.28 -6.28
C THR A 81 -38.07 -12.49 -5.55
N LYS A 82 -37.06 -13.17 -5.05
CA LYS A 82 -35.94 -12.51 -4.37
C LYS A 82 -35.12 -11.64 -5.33
N ILE A 83 -34.84 -12.13 -6.53
CA ILE A 83 -34.12 -11.38 -7.56
C ILE A 83 -34.95 -10.18 -8.04
N GLU A 84 -36.27 -10.36 -8.26
CA GLU A 84 -37.14 -9.24 -8.59
C GLU A 84 -37.17 -8.16 -7.52
N SER A 85 -37.26 -8.55 -6.24
CA SER A 85 -37.17 -7.59 -5.12
C SER A 85 -35.86 -6.81 -5.15
N VAL A 86 -34.75 -7.52 -5.32
CA VAL A 86 -33.42 -6.91 -5.36
C VAL A 86 -33.28 -5.94 -6.55
N LEU A 87 -33.72 -6.34 -7.75
CA LEU A 87 -33.62 -5.50 -8.94
C LEU A 87 -34.60 -4.31 -8.92
N SER A 88 -35.78 -4.52 -8.36
CA SER A 88 -36.74 -3.42 -8.17
C SER A 88 -36.22 -2.35 -7.25
N ASN A 89 -35.60 -2.75 -6.15
CA ASN A 89 -35.00 -1.82 -5.20
C ASN A 89 -33.74 -1.12 -5.72
N LEU A 90 -32.95 -1.82 -6.55
CA LEU A 90 -31.68 -1.29 -7.07
C LEU A 90 -31.86 -0.42 -8.31
N LEU A 91 -32.78 -0.77 -9.20
CA LEU A 91 -32.87 -0.22 -10.56
C LEU A 91 -34.28 0.16 -10.99
N GLY A 92 -35.31 -0.02 -10.16
CA GLY A 92 -36.71 0.16 -10.58
C GLY A 92 -37.15 -0.81 -11.67
N LYS A 93 -36.43 -1.93 -11.85
CA LYS A 93 -36.66 -2.93 -12.89
C LYS A 93 -37.12 -4.25 -12.29
N SER A 94 -37.95 -4.99 -13.02
CA SER A 94 -38.32 -6.38 -12.70
C SER A 94 -38.12 -7.29 -13.93
N ILE A 95 -37.95 -8.60 -13.67
CA ILE A 95 -37.75 -9.60 -14.71
C ILE A 95 -38.90 -10.57 -14.68
N LYS A 96 -39.61 -10.72 -15.81
CA LYS A 96 -40.63 -11.75 -16.00
C LYS A 96 -40.23 -12.73 -17.08
N LEU A 97 -40.60 -13.99 -16.91
CA LEU A 97 -40.44 -14.99 -17.95
C LEU A 97 -41.70 -15.00 -18.83
N LYS A 98 -41.56 -14.60 -20.08
CA LYS A 98 -42.65 -14.67 -21.07
C LYS A 98 -42.43 -15.85 -22.01
N LYS A 99 -43.50 -16.51 -22.39
CA LYS A 99 -43.47 -17.61 -23.37
C LYS A 99 -43.67 -17.05 -24.77
N GLU A 100 -42.65 -17.15 -25.63
CA GLU A 100 -42.70 -16.79 -27.04
C GLU A 100 -42.33 -18.00 -27.90
N LYS A 101 -43.18 -18.42 -28.85
CA LYS A 101 -42.89 -19.54 -29.75
C LYS A 101 -42.32 -20.79 -29.04
N ASN A 102 -42.95 -21.19 -27.93
CA ASN A 102 -42.54 -22.32 -27.08
C ASN A 102 -41.19 -22.16 -26.34
N LYS A 103 -40.57 -21.00 -26.33
CA LYS A 103 -39.39 -20.70 -25.51
C LYS A 103 -39.71 -19.69 -24.43
N LEU A 104 -39.15 -19.87 -23.24
CA LEU A 104 -39.21 -18.85 -22.18
C LEU A 104 -38.17 -17.79 -22.47
N ILE A 105 -38.61 -16.53 -22.48
CA ILE A 105 -37.75 -15.37 -22.73
C ILE A 105 -37.80 -14.46 -21.50
N PRO A 106 -36.67 -14.12 -20.91
CA PRO A 106 -36.61 -13.16 -19.81
C PRO A 106 -36.85 -11.75 -20.35
N THR A 107 -37.90 -11.14 -19.86
CA THR A 107 -38.36 -9.82 -20.24
C THR A 107 -38.18 -8.86 -19.09
N VAL A 108 -37.49 -7.75 -19.34
CA VAL A 108 -37.28 -6.67 -18.36
C VAL A 108 -38.45 -5.71 -18.43
N ILE A 109 -39.00 -5.37 -17.28
CA ILE A 109 -40.03 -4.35 -17.12
C ILE A 109 -39.43 -3.19 -16.34
N ASN A 110 -39.32 -2.04 -16.95
CA ASN A 110 -38.96 -0.79 -16.30
C ASN A 110 -40.25 0.00 -16.00
N LYS A 111 -40.64 0.02 -14.73
CA LYS A 111 -41.89 0.66 -14.29
C LYS A 111 -41.86 2.17 -14.44
N GLU A 112 -40.71 2.80 -14.21
CA GLU A 112 -40.56 4.26 -14.30
C GLU A 112 -40.76 4.80 -15.75
N ARG A 113 -40.27 4.03 -16.71
CA ARG A 113 -40.34 4.42 -18.14
C ARG A 113 -41.49 3.76 -18.90
N ASN A 114 -42.25 2.93 -18.22
CA ASN A 114 -43.30 2.10 -18.82
C ASN A 114 -42.82 1.33 -20.07
N LEU A 115 -41.61 0.75 -19.96
CA LEU A 115 -40.97 0.02 -21.05
C LEU A 115 -40.86 -1.46 -20.71
N GLU A 116 -41.14 -2.27 -21.72
CA GLU A 116 -40.96 -3.71 -21.66
C GLU A 116 -40.14 -4.19 -22.86
N TYR A 117 -39.10 -5.00 -22.60
CA TYR A 117 -38.19 -5.46 -23.65
C TYR A 117 -37.48 -6.77 -23.29
N ASN A 118 -37.02 -7.47 -24.32
CA ASN A 118 -36.24 -8.69 -24.19
C ASN A 118 -34.89 -8.41 -23.54
N MET A 119 -34.59 -9.08 -22.43
CA MET A 119 -33.33 -8.90 -21.67
C MET A 119 -32.09 -9.21 -22.52
N TYR A 120 -32.12 -10.31 -23.28
CA TYR A 120 -30.93 -10.72 -24.03
C TYR A 120 -30.60 -9.81 -25.20
N LYS A 121 -31.64 -9.25 -25.84
CA LYS A 121 -31.47 -8.39 -27.03
C LYS A 121 -31.17 -6.95 -26.68
N ASN A 122 -31.85 -6.41 -25.65
CA ASN A 122 -31.98 -4.97 -25.48
C ASN A 122 -31.37 -4.47 -24.15
N GLU A 123 -31.00 -5.38 -23.21
CA GLU A 123 -30.40 -4.94 -21.95
C GLU A 123 -28.87 -4.84 -22.06
N CYS A 124 -28.27 -3.97 -21.25
CA CYS A 124 -26.82 -3.80 -21.20
C CYS A 124 -26.11 -5.01 -20.58
N HIS A 125 -24.87 -5.24 -20.96
CA HIS A 125 -24.07 -6.36 -20.49
C HIS A 125 -23.91 -6.41 -18.97
N GLY A 126 -23.72 -5.25 -18.33
CA GLY A 126 -23.57 -5.15 -16.88
C GLY A 126 -24.79 -5.64 -16.11
N LEU A 127 -26.02 -5.31 -16.57
CA LEU A 127 -27.22 -5.78 -15.92
C LEU A 127 -27.44 -7.28 -16.12
N LYS A 128 -27.22 -7.79 -17.35
CA LYS A 128 -27.26 -9.23 -17.61
C LYS A 128 -26.33 -9.97 -16.66
N LYS A 129 -25.10 -9.47 -16.51
CA LYS A 129 -24.08 -10.08 -15.66
C LYS A 129 -24.47 -10.10 -14.19
N ILE A 130 -24.92 -8.96 -13.63
CA ILE A 130 -25.31 -8.92 -12.21
C ILE A 130 -26.48 -9.84 -11.91
N ILE A 131 -27.48 -9.89 -12.81
CA ILE A 131 -28.62 -10.79 -12.65
C ILE A 131 -28.16 -12.25 -12.62
N THR A 132 -27.28 -12.65 -13.52
CA THR A 132 -26.79 -14.02 -13.59
C THR A 132 -25.97 -14.37 -12.36
N LEU A 133 -25.12 -13.47 -11.89
CA LEU A 133 -24.36 -13.67 -10.64
C LEU A 133 -25.29 -13.80 -9.43
N LEU A 134 -26.37 -13.04 -9.36
CA LEU A 134 -27.37 -13.16 -8.30
C LEU A 134 -28.11 -14.48 -8.34
N VAL A 135 -28.47 -14.95 -9.54
CA VAL A 135 -29.11 -16.27 -9.71
C VAL A 135 -28.19 -17.37 -9.18
N GLU A 136 -26.96 -17.40 -9.62
CA GLU A 136 -25.97 -18.40 -9.14
C GLU A 136 -25.74 -18.28 -7.62
N LEU A 137 -25.62 -17.08 -7.10
CA LEU A 137 -25.43 -16.82 -5.68
C LEU A 137 -26.57 -17.37 -4.81
N TYR A 138 -27.81 -17.16 -5.24
CA TYR A 138 -28.99 -17.60 -4.47
C TYR A 138 -29.40 -19.05 -4.75
N ALA A 139 -29.21 -19.53 -5.99
CA ALA A 139 -29.60 -20.88 -6.38
C ALA A 139 -28.61 -21.96 -5.93
N SER A 140 -27.34 -21.62 -5.79
CA SER A 140 -26.32 -22.56 -5.40
C SER A 140 -26.52 -23.05 -3.97
N LYS A 141 -26.60 -24.38 -3.80
CA LYS A 141 -26.59 -25.09 -2.50
C LYS A 141 -25.19 -25.53 -2.08
N SER A 142 -24.16 -25.04 -2.75
CA SER A 142 -22.77 -25.42 -2.47
C SER A 142 -22.30 -24.83 -1.16
N LYS A 143 -21.51 -25.61 -0.41
CA LYS A 143 -20.82 -25.13 0.79
C LYS A 143 -19.67 -24.21 0.44
N VAL A 144 -19.00 -24.46 -0.67
CA VAL A 144 -17.91 -23.64 -1.20
C VAL A 144 -18.31 -23.10 -2.58
N LEU A 145 -18.31 -21.78 -2.71
CA LEU A 145 -18.58 -21.10 -3.98
C LEU A 145 -17.38 -20.25 -4.36
N ILE A 146 -16.79 -20.55 -5.49
CA ILE A 146 -15.63 -19.86 -6.05
C ILE A 146 -16.10 -19.09 -7.27
N ILE A 147 -15.81 -17.80 -7.32
CA ILE A 147 -16.21 -16.90 -8.41
C ILE A 147 -14.97 -16.23 -8.97
N ASP A 148 -14.68 -16.49 -10.23
CA ASP A 148 -13.51 -15.99 -10.93
C ASP A 148 -13.88 -14.75 -11.75
N GLU A 149 -13.19 -13.64 -11.52
CA GLU A 149 -13.35 -12.34 -12.18
C GLU A 149 -14.82 -11.85 -12.29
N PRO A 150 -15.55 -11.77 -11.17
CA PRO A 150 -16.94 -11.29 -11.21
C PRO A 150 -17.10 -9.87 -11.74
N GLU A 151 -16.03 -9.07 -11.69
CA GLU A 151 -16.01 -7.67 -12.15
C GLU A 151 -16.22 -7.49 -13.65
N LEU A 152 -15.99 -8.49 -14.48
CA LEU A 152 -16.10 -8.37 -15.93
C LEU A 152 -17.49 -7.87 -16.33
N HIS A 153 -17.51 -6.74 -17.03
CA HIS A 153 -18.71 -6.02 -17.45
C HIS A 153 -19.56 -5.40 -16.32
N LEU A 154 -19.09 -5.41 -15.05
CA LEU A 154 -19.80 -4.80 -13.94
C LEU A 154 -19.30 -3.38 -13.64
N HIS A 155 -20.22 -2.43 -13.58
CA HIS A 155 -19.92 -1.12 -13.02
C HIS A 155 -19.52 -1.23 -11.53
N PRO A 156 -18.60 -0.40 -11.02
CA PRO A 156 -18.14 -0.43 -9.62
C PRO A 156 -19.26 -0.50 -8.57
N GLN A 157 -20.35 0.21 -8.78
CA GLN A 157 -21.51 0.17 -7.88
C GLN A 157 -22.15 -1.22 -7.81
N PHE A 158 -22.24 -1.94 -8.95
CA PHE A 158 -22.75 -3.31 -8.96
C PHE A 158 -21.79 -4.31 -8.31
N GLN A 159 -20.49 -4.07 -8.42
CA GLN A 159 -19.50 -4.88 -7.73
C GLN A 159 -19.64 -4.76 -6.20
N SER A 160 -19.71 -3.53 -5.69
CA SER A 160 -19.93 -3.27 -4.26
C SER A 160 -21.30 -3.81 -3.79
N PHE A 161 -22.33 -3.68 -4.63
CA PHE A 161 -23.65 -4.24 -4.35
C PHE A 161 -23.59 -5.78 -4.22
N PHE A 162 -22.95 -6.46 -5.16
CA PHE A 162 -22.82 -7.92 -5.14
C PHE A 162 -22.05 -8.41 -3.91
N MET A 163 -20.99 -7.71 -3.50
CA MET A 163 -20.29 -7.99 -2.26
C MET A 163 -21.19 -7.86 -1.02
N ASN A 164 -22.07 -6.85 -1.00
CA ASN A 164 -23.04 -6.69 0.08
C ASN A 164 -24.03 -7.86 0.12
N GLU A 165 -24.48 -8.38 -1.03
CA GLU A 165 -25.35 -9.55 -1.10
C GLU A 165 -24.65 -10.83 -0.60
N ILE A 166 -23.37 -11.04 -0.92
CA ILE A 166 -22.56 -12.12 -0.36
C ILE A 166 -22.51 -12.00 1.18
N ARG A 167 -22.24 -10.80 1.70
CA ARG A 167 -22.20 -10.57 3.16
C ARG A 167 -23.56 -10.83 3.86
N LYS A 168 -24.67 -10.52 3.20
CA LYS A 168 -26.01 -10.87 3.75
C LYS A 168 -26.16 -12.38 3.88
N ILE A 169 -25.72 -13.13 2.87
CA ILE A 169 -25.79 -14.60 2.89
C ILE A 169 -24.88 -15.19 3.96
N THR A 170 -23.68 -14.67 4.13
CA THR A 170 -22.77 -15.16 5.19
C THR A 170 -23.30 -14.92 6.59
N LYS A 171 -24.05 -13.84 6.82
CA LYS A 171 -24.73 -13.60 8.10
C LYS A 171 -25.85 -14.61 8.38
N SER A 172 -26.61 -15.02 7.35
CA SER A 172 -27.69 -15.99 7.48
C SER A 172 -27.23 -17.45 7.46
N ASN A 173 -26.12 -17.75 6.80
CA ASN A 173 -25.56 -19.11 6.68
C ASN A 173 -24.07 -19.12 7.02
N LYS A 174 -23.76 -19.44 8.26
CA LYS A 174 -22.39 -19.45 8.80
C LYS A 174 -21.48 -20.55 8.22
N ASN A 175 -22.05 -21.53 7.51
CA ASN A 175 -21.29 -22.70 7.03
C ASN A 175 -20.89 -22.59 5.54
N ARG A 176 -21.20 -21.48 4.86
CA ARG A 176 -20.77 -21.23 3.47
C ARG A 176 -19.44 -20.50 3.42
N ILE A 177 -18.62 -20.92 2.49
CA ILE A 177 -17.32 -20.29 2.18
C ILE A 177 -17.40 -19.74 0.74
N PHE A 178 -17.03 -18.49 0.59
CA PHE A 178 -16.92 -17.82 -0.69
C PHE A 178 -15.47 -17.52 -1.00
N PHE A 179 -15.05 -17.79 -2.23
CA PHE A 179 -13.79 -17.32 -2.79
C PHE A 179 -14.10 -16.41 -3.96
N ILE A 180 -13.47 -15.24 -3.97
CA ILE A 180 -13.60 -14.26 -5.03
C ILE A 180 -12.20 -13.99 -5.56
N ILE A 181 -11.97 -14.33 -6.82
CA ILE A 181 -10.75 -14.02 -7.53
C ILE A 181 -11.00 -12.74 -8.29
N THR A 182 -10.22 -11.71 -8.03
CA THR A 182 -10.53 -10.39 -8.60
C THR A 182 -9.30 -9.56 -8.91
N HIS A 183 -9.44 -8.69 -9.90
CA HIS A 183 -8.55 -7.58 -10.22
C HIS A 183 -9.19 -6.22 -9.88
N SER A 184 -10.37 -6.21 -9.25
CA SER A 184 -11.06 -4.99 -8.92
C SER A 184 -10.95 -4.61 -7.45
N PRO A 185 -10.52 -3.38 -7.13
CA PRO A 185 -10.48 -2.88 -5.76
C PRO A 185 -11.85 -2.82 -5.08
N PHE A 186 -12.95 -2.82 -5.86
CA PHE A 186 -14.31 -2.77 -5.34
C PHE A 186 -14.81 -4.11 -4.80
N PHE A 187 -14.17 -5.23 -5.18
CA PHE A 187 -14.40 -6.54 -4.58
C PHE A 187 -13.58 -6.77 -3.31
N ILE A 188 -12.55 -5.96 -3.05
CA ILE A 188 -11.78 -6.03 -1.81
C ILE A 188 -12.54 -5.29 -0.71
N ASP A 189 -13.47 -5.97 -0.05
CA ASP A 189 -14.33 -5.41 0.99
C ASP A 189 -13.78 -5.73 2.38
N LEU A 190 -12.89 -4.87 2.88
CA LEU A 190 -12.25 -5.00 4.19
C LEU A 190 -12.91 -4.01 5.16
N ARG A 191 -13.79 -4.49 6.03
CA ARG A 191 -14.55 -3.68 7.01
C ARG A 191 -14.04 -3.83 8.42
N SER A 192 -13.40 -4.96 8.70
CA SER A 192 -12.87 -5.29 10.01
C SER A 192 -11.51 -5.99 9.88
N PRO A 193 -10.69 -6.00 10.94
CA PRO A 193 -9.41 -6.72 10.92
C PRO A 193 -9.54 -8.20 10.57
N GLU A 194 -10.64 -8.83 10.94
CA GLU A 194 -10.91 -10.23 10.65
C GLU A 194 -11.06 -10.50 9.15
N ASP A 195 -11.47 -9.50 8.35
CA ASP A 195 -11.55 -9.64 6.89
C ASP A 195 -10.16 -9.82 6.27
N LEU A 196 -9.09 -9.30 6.90
CA LEU A 196 -7.72 -9.50 6.45
C LEU A 196 -7.30 -10.98 6.50
N LEU A 197 -7.88 -11.77 7.42
CA LEU A 197 -7.63 -13.22 7.50
C LEU A 197 -8.21 -13.98 6.30
N GLY A 198 -9.14 -13.38 5.57
CA GLY A 198 -9.69 -13.88 4.31
C GLY A 198 -8.88 -13.49 3.08
N MET A 199 -7.85 -12.65 3.21
CA MET A 199 -7.03 -12.27 2.07
C MET A 199 -6.02 -13.36 1.72
N ILE A 200 -5.92 -13.67 0.43
CA ILE A 200 -4.90 -14.55 -0.15
C ILE A 200 -4.23 -13.76 -1.27
N VAL A 201 -2.95 -13.47 -1.10
CA VAL A 201 -2.18 -12.70 -2.06
C VAL A 201 -1.26 -13.62 -2.84
N CYS A 202 -1.50 -13.70 -4.15
CA CYS A 202 -0.64 -14.42 -5.08
C CYS A 202 0.49 -13.51 -5.55
N HIS A 203 1.70 -14.06 -5.62
CA HIS A 203 2.91 -13.37 -6.04
C HIS A 203 3.48 -14.03 -7.30
N VAL A 204 4.17 -13.27 -8.14
CA VAL A 204 4.78 -13.81 -9.37
C VAL A 204 5.95 -14.74 -9.04
N ASN A 205 6.77 -14.37 -8.05
CA ASN A 205 8.06 -15.05 -7.76
C ASN A 205 8.07 -15.82 -6.43
N SER A 206 6.95 -15.92 -5.74
CA SER A 206 6.87 -16.63 -4.45
C SER A 206 5.49 -17.27 -4.27
N LYS A 207 5.40 -18.23 -3.34
CA LYS A 207 4.13 -18.88 -3.02
C LYS A 207 3.09 -17.86 -2.51
N PRO A 208 1.80 -18.16 -2.70
CA PRO A 208 0.72 -17.35 -2.16
C PRO A 208 0.82 -17.19 -0.65
N THR A 209 0.50 -16.00 -0.15
CA THR A 209 0.55 -15.67 1.27
C THR A 209 -0.84 -15.35 1.81
N THR A 210 -1.03 -15.60 3.10
CA THR A 210 -2.25 -15.30 3.85
C THR A 210 -1.90 -14.99 5.29
N ILE A 211 -2.72 -14.19 5.95
CA ILE A 211 -2.58 -13.90 7.38
C ILE A 211 -3.30 -15.00 8.16
N SER A 212 -2.58 -15.68 9.05
CA SER A 212 -3.13 -16.75 9.87
C SER A 212 -3.76 -16.25 11.17
N SER A 213 -3.19 -15.21 11.76
CA SER A 213 -3.67 -14.56 12.97
C SER A 213 -3.20 -13.11 13.03
N LEU A 214 -3.92 -12.28 13.76
CA LEU A 214 -3.54 -10.90 14.07
C LEU A 214 -3.15 -10.81 15.54
N LEU A 215 -2.13 -10.03 15.86
CA LEU A 215 -1.80 -9.69 17.24
C LEU A 215 -2.81 -8.65 17.75
N PRO A 216 -3.16 -8.64 19.06
CA PRO A 216 -4.13 -7.69 19.61
C PRO A 216 -3.78 -6.21 19.35
N GLN A 217 -2.48 -5.88 19.36
CA GLN A 217 -2.00 -4.54 19.02
C GLN A 217 -2.27 -4.17 17.55
N ASP A 218 -2.14 -5.13 16.64
CA ASP A 218 -2.38 -4.93 15.21
C ASP A 218 -3.88 -4.78 14.93
N GLU A 219 -4.74 -5.51 15.64
CA GLU A 219 -6.21 -5.39 15.51
C GLU A 219 -6.69 -3.96 15.78
N ASN A 220 -6.20 -3.32 16.84
CA ASN A 220 -6.56 -1.94 17.17
C ASN A 220 -6.08 -0.94 16.12
N LEU A 221 -4.89 -1.17 15.57
CA LEU A 221 -4.34 -0.38 14.48
C LEU A 221 -5.24 -0.49 13.24
N PHE A 222 -5.58 -1.70 12.84
CA PHE A 222 -6.39 -1.95 11.65
C PHE A 222 -7.84 -1.48 11.79
N LYS A 223 -8.46 -1.58 12.97
CA LYS A 223 -9.79 -1.02 13.24
C LYS A 223 -9.88 0.48 12.90
N ARG A 224 -8.81 1.23 13.17
CA ARG A 224 -8.74 2.66 12.86
C ARG A 224 -8.44 2.94 11.38
N PHE A 225 -7.65 2.08 10.76
CA PHE A 225 -7.15 2.25 9.40
C PHE A 225 -8.14 1.79 8.32
N LEU A 226 -8.74 0.60 8.46
CA LEU A 226 -9.57 0.01 7.41
C LEU A 226 -10.71 0.91 6.90
N PRO A 227 -11.40 1.73 7.72
CA PRO A 227 -12.40 2.66 7.23
C PRO A 227 -11.85 3.71 6.24
N ARG A 228 -10.55 4.03 6.31
CA ARG A 228 -9.87 4.97 5.41
C ARG A 228 -9.29 4.29 4.17
N PHE A 229 -9.26 2.96 4.16
CA PHE A 229 -8.70 2.14 3.09
C PHE A 229 -9.63 2.11 1.88
N ASN A 230 -9.57 3.13 1.06
CA ASN A 230 -10.42 3.35 -0.10
C ASN A 230 -10.02 2.48 -1.31
N PRO A 231 -10.84 2.43 -2.39
CA PRO A 231 -10.53 1.64 -3.59
C PRO A 231 -9.21 2.02 -4.27
N TYR A 232 -8.79 3.28 -4.19
CA TYR A 232 -7.51 3.74 -4.72
C TYR A 232 -6.32 3.06 -4.01
N HIS A 233 -6.35 3.05 -2.68
CA HIS A 233 -5.32 2.37 -1.89
C HIS A 233 -5.26 0.86 -2.19
N LYS A 234 -6.41 0.22 -2.42
CA LYS A 234 -6.49 -1.23 -2.71
C LYS A 234 -5.83 -1.64 -4.03
N GLN A 235 -5.53 -0.68 -4.91
CA GLN A 235 -4.81 -0.96 -6.16
C GLN A 235 -3.42 -1.58 -5.92
N PHE A 236 -2.83 -1.39 -4.74
CA PHE A 236 -1.54 -1.98 -4.43
C PHE A 236 -1.53 -3.51 -4.53
N PHE A 237 -2.67 -4.18 -4.34
CA PHE A 237 -2.77 -5.63 -4.48
C PHE A 237 -2.53 -6.12 -5.92
N PHE A 238 -2.66 -5.25 -6.91
CA PHE A 238 -2.60 -5.60 -8.33
C PHE A 238 -1.33 -5.13 -9.03
N SER A 239 -0.48 -4.38 -8.35
CA SER A 239 0.78 -3.89 -8.89
C SER A 239 1.91 -4.84 -8.55
N ASP A 240 2.82 -5.08 -9.50
CA ASP A 240 4.03 -5.88 -9.28
C ASP A 240 5.04 -5.16 -8.40
N ASN A 241 5.04 -3.84 -8.50
CA ASN A 241 5.98 -2.96 -7.83
C ASN A 241 5.23 -1.76 -7.24
N GLN A 242 5.05 -1.75 -5.91
CA GLN A 242 4.31 -0.69 -5.22
C GLN A 242 5.27 0.23 -4.49
N ILE A 243 5.14 1.53 -4.74
CA ILE A 243 5.87 2.59 -4.04
C ILE A 243 4.83 3.45 -3.32
N PHE A 244 4.89 3.46 -2.00
CA PHE A 244 4.04 4.30 -1.16
C PHE A 244 4.73 5.62 -0.84
N VAL A 245 3.99 6.70 -0.91
CA VAL A 245 4.43 8.07 -0.60
C VAL A 245 3.46 8.74 0.36
N GLU A 246 3.88 9.83 1.01
CA GLU A 246 3.10 10.46 2.08
C GLU A 246 1.79 11.09 1.59
N GLY A 247 1.83 11.78 0.44
CA GLY A 247 0.70 12.55 -0.02
C GLY A 247 0.60 12.69 -1.53
N TYR A 248 -0.48 13.35 -1.94
CA TYR A 248 -0.82 13.58 -3.34
C TYR A 248 0.28 14.29 -4.13
N THR A 249 0.91 15.31 -3.55
CA THR A 249 1.98 16.06 -4.22
C THR A 249 3.17 15.16 -4.53
N ASP A 250 3.59 14.33 -3.59
CA ASP A 250 4.67 13.35 -3.78
C ASP A 250 4.32 12.37 -4.89
N GLN A 251 3.09 11.85 -4.86
CA GLN A 251 2.61 10.92 -5.86
C GLN A 251 2.66 11.52 -7.27
N GLN A 252 2.18 12.74 -7.46
CA GLN A 252 2.18 13.40 -8.78
C GLN A 252 3.59 13.63 -9.29
N ILE A 253 4.50 14.14 -8.44
CA ILE A 253 5.91 14.39 -8.78
C ILE A 253 6.60 13.09 -9.18
N PHE A 254 6.52 12.06 -8.34
CA PHE A 254 7.17 10.77 -8.64
C PHE A 254 6.55 10.07 -9.84
N THR A 255 5.24 10.18 -10.06
CA THR A 255 4.58 9.63 -11.25
C THR A 255 5.09 10.31 -12.53
N ALA A 256 5.24 11.64 -12.53
CA ALA A 256 5.81 12.37 -13.65
C ALA A 256 7.28 11.98 -13.88
N LEU A 257 8.08 11.84 -12.82
CA LEU A 257 9.48 11.43 -12.91
C LEU A 257 9.66 9.97 -13.34
N LEU A 258 8.71 9.09 -13.04
CA LEU A 258 8.77 7.68 -13.43
C LEU A 258 8.90 7.51 -14.95
N GLN A 259 8.34 8.43 -15.72
CA GLN A 259 8.47 8.45 -17.17
C GLN A 259 9.92 8.68 -17.64
N SER A 260 10.77 9.24 -16.79
CA SER A 260 12.18 9.55 -17.09
C SER A 260 13.13 8.45 -16.65
N VAL A 261 12.66 7.45 -15.89
CA VAL A 261 13.44 6.30 -15.45
C VAL A 261 13.62 5.34 -16.62
N GLU A 262 14.87 5.16 -17.08
CA GLU A 262 15.22 4.18 -18.09
C GLU A 262 15.40 2.80 -17.42
N SER A 263 14.28 2.10 -17.20
CA SER A 263 14.31 0.77 -16.61
C SER A 263 13.22 -0.10 -17.25
N PRO A 264 13.45 -1.41 -17.45
CA PRO A 264 12.39 -2.36 -17.81
C PRO A 264 11.21 -2.34 -16.82
N TYR A 265 11.40 -1.86 -15.61
CA TYR A 265 10.36 -1.68 -14.59
C TYR A 265 9.30 -0.62 -14.93
N LYS A 266 9.59 0.26 -15.89
CA LYS A 266 8.63 1.25 -16.41
C LYS A 266 7.40 0.59 -17.04
N THR A 267 7.58 -0.58 -17.63
CA THR A 267 6.50 -1.37 -18.27
C THR A 267 5.87 -2.40 -17.35
N CYS A 268 6.48 -2.71 -16.20
CA CYS A 268 6.06 -3.77 -15.28
C CYS A 268 5.11 -3.28 -14.17
N GLY A 269 4.28 -2.27 -14.42
CA GLY A 269 3.22 -1.93 -13.47
C GLY A 269 3.69 -1.35 -12.13
N THR A 270 4.72 -0.48 -12.14
CA THR A 270 5.06 0.29 -10.92
C THR A 270 3.93 1.26 -10.60
N GLY A 271 3.27 1.07 -9.48
CA GLY A 271 2.27 1.96 -8.93
C GLY A 271 2.86 2.88 -7.87
N ILE A 272 2.66 4.19 -7.99
CA ILE A 272 2.98 5.14 -6.93
C ILE A 272 1.68 5.54 -6.26
N ILE A 273 1.58 5.25 -4.96
CA ILE A 273 0.34 5.33 -4.19
C ILE A 273 0.55 6.29 -3.03
N ASP A 274 -0.21 7.37 -2.99
CA ASP A 274 -0.27 8.20 -1.79
C ASP A 274 -1.10 7.50 -0.70
N VAL A 275 -0.68 7.62 0.54
CA VAL A 275 -1.35 6.98 1.67
C VAL A 275 -2.18 7.96 2.51
N GLY A 276 -2.20 9.24 2.12
CA GLY A 276 -2.98 10.27 2.81
C GLY A 276 -2.36 10.79 4.10
N GLY A 277 -1.05 10.62 4.28
CA GLY A 277 -0.30 11.18 5.39
C GLY A 277 0.77 10.26 5.98
N LYS A 278 1.72 10.86 6.65
CA LYS A 278 2.90 10.21 7.24
C LYS A 278 2.56 9.05 8.18
N ASP A 279 1.56 9.21 9.03
CA ASP A 279 1.20 8.19 10.02
C ASP A 279 0.66 6.92 9.38
N GLU A 280 0.05 7.03 8.20
CA GLU A 280 -0.51 5.90 7.47
C GLU A 280 0.59 5.03 6.80
N LEU A 281 1.77 5.61 6.49
CA LEU A 281 2.88 4.85 5.87
C LEU A 281 3.28 3.62 6.69
N GLY A 282 3.40 3.76 8.01
CA GLY A 282 3.72 2.64 8.89
C GLY A 282 2.65 1.56 8.88
N VAL A 283 1.38 1.95 8.79
CA VAL A 283 0.26 1.00 8.72
C VAL A 283 0.27 0.22 7.41
N PHE A 284 0.46 0.90 6.27
CA PHE A 284 0.61 0.24 4.97
C PHE A 284 1.80 -0.71 4.95
N PHE A 285 2.93 -0.27 5.51
CA PHE A 285 4.11 -1.12 5.62
C PHE A 285 3.82 -2.40 6.40
N LYS A 286 3.11 -2.30 7.52
CA LYS A 286 2.72 -3.44 8.34
C LYS A 286 1.77 -4.39 7.63
N VAL A 287 0.71 -3.87 7.01
CA VAL A 287 -0.25 -4.67 6.23
C VAL A 287 0.44 -5.42 5.10
N CYS A 288 1.27 -4.72 4.33
CA CYS A 288 2.02 -5.32 3.24
C CYS A 288 2.98 -6.41 3.73
N SER A 289 3.67 -6.17 4.84
CA SER A 289 4.58 -7.15 5.44
C SER A 289 3.84 -8.41 5.88
N LEU A 290 2.65 -8.28 6.49
CA LEU A 290 1.81 -9.42 6.90
C LEU A 290 1.28 -10.21 5.69
N LEU A 291 1.01 -9.53 4.58
CA LEU A 291 0.53 -10.14 3.33
C LEU A 291 1.67 -10.64 2.44
N GLY A 292 2.92 -10.57 2.90
CA GLY A 292 4.09 -11.03 2.15
C GLY A 292 4.38 -10.22 0.89
N THR A 293 3.76 -9.05 0.74
CA THR A 293 4.13 -8.11 -0.30
C THR A 293 5.40 -7.36 0.10
N ASN A 294 6.12 -6.84 -0.88
CA ASN A 294 7.37 -6.13 -0.64
C ASN A 294 7.15 -4.62 -0.84
N PRO A 295 6.58 -3.92 0.15
CA PRO A 295 6.31 -2.50 0.02
C PRO A 295 7.62 -1.73 -0.11
N ARG A 296 7.60 -0.71 -0.94
CA ARG A 296 8.63 0.31 -1.05
C ARG A 296 8.04 1.62 -0.58
N ILE A 297 8.78 2.36 0.20
CA ILE A 297 8.31 3.63 0.75
C ILE A 297 9.31 4.71 0.38
N ILE A 298 8.83 5.84 -0.13
CA ILE A 298 9.60 7.08 -0.22
C ILE A 298 8.95 8.06 0.76
N THR A 299 9.75 8.62 1.66
CA THR A 299 9.26 9.43 2.78
C THR A 299 10.19 10.59 3.10
N ASP A 300 9.65 11.61 3.73
CA ASP A 300 10.39 12.78 4.18
C ASP A 300 11.38 12.47 5.31
N LEU A 301 12.36 13.34 5.51
CA LEU A 301 13.42 13.18 6.51
C LEU A 301 12.89 13.10 7.94
N ASP A 302 11.81 13.79 8.25
CA ASP A 302 11.23 13.84 9.58
C ASP A 302 10.64 12.49 10.03
N SER A 303 10.39 11.56 9.10
CA SER A 303 10.01 10.16 9.41
C SER A 303 11.07 9.36 10.18
N LEU A 304 12.31 9.85 10.24
CA LEU A 304 13.34 9.28 11.12
C LEU A 304 13.10 9.56 12.62
N PHE A 305 12.44 10.68 12.91
CA PHE A 305 12.35 11.18 14.27
C PHE A 305 10.98 10.93 14.90
N SER A 306 9.94 10.70 14.10
CA SER A 306 8.58 10.53 14.60
C SER A 306 7.73 9.60 13.72
N GLY A 307 6.60 9.16 14.28
CA GLY A 307 5.57 8.42 13.56
C GLY A 307 5.76 6.90 13.56
N LYS A 308 4.71 6.21 13.11
CA LYS A 308 4.64 4.74 13.08
C LYS A 308 5.69 4.10 12.19
N LEU A 309 6.09 4.77 11.10
CA LEU A 309 7.11 4.25 10.19
C LEU A 309 8.46 4.07 10.90
N ARG A 310 8.84 5.00 11.81
CA ARG A 310 10.05 4.87 12.64
C ARG A 310 10.01 3.59 13.48
N GLU A 311 8.88 3.30 14.12
CA GLU A 311 8.71 2.09 14.93
C GLU A 311 8.90 0.82 14.07
N GLU A 312 8.27 0.79 12.91
CA GLU A 312 8.35 -0.35 11.98
C GLU A 312 9.76 -0.55 11.41
N ILE A 313 10.48 0.53 11.06
CA ILE A 313 11.88 0.45 10.60
C ILE A 313 12.76 -0.14 11.70
N CYS A 314 12.59 0.32 12.95
CA CYS A 314 13.41 -0.15 14.08
C CYS A 314 13.11 -1.62 14.43
N ALA A 315 11.89 -2.09 14.22
CA ALA A 315 11.47 -3.45 14.49
C ALA A 315 11.76 -4.43 13.34
N ASP A 316 12.05 -3.95 12.15
CA ASP A 316 12.23 -4.79 10.96
C ASP A 316 13.53 -5.64 11.07
N LYS A 317 13.35 -6.95 10.90
CA LYS A 317 14.46 -7.90 10.98
C LYS A 317 15.57 -7.63 9.95
N ARG A 318 15.21 -7.12 8.77
CA ARG A 318 16.15 -6.81 7.69
C ARG A 318 17.18 -5.74 8.08
N THR A 319 16.81 -4.81 8.99
CA THR A 319 17.76 -3.81 9.52
C THR A 319 18.88 -4.49 10.30
N ASN A 320 18.54 -5.41 11.20
CA ASN A 320 19.50 -6.15 11.99
C ASN A 320 20.38 -7.07 11.12
N ASP A 321 19.78 -7.72 10.14
CA ASP A 321 20.49 -8.58 9.18
C ASP A 321 21.53 -7.77 8.38
N PHE A 322 21.14 -6.55 7.92
CA PHE A 322 22.07 -5.65 7.24
C PHE A 322 23.22 -5.20 8.13
N LEU A 323 22.91 -4.78 9.35
CA LEU A 323 23.92 -4.30 10.32
C LEU A 323 24.90 -5.41 10.70
N ASN A 324 24.41 -6.63 10.94
CA ASN A 324 25.25 -7.79 11.24
C ASN A 324 26.17 -8.14 10.07
N LYS A 325 25.61 -8.19 8.84
CA LYS A 325 26.38 -8.51 7.63
C LYS A 325 27.48 -7.49 7.34
N ASN A 326 27.23 -6.22 7.64
CA ASN A 326 28.15 -5.12 7.35
C ASN A 326 28.90 -4.61 8.57
N TYR A 327 28.88 -5.33 9.69
CA TYR A 327 29.48 -4.91 10.95
C TYR A 327 30.94 -4.45 10.81
N ILE A 328 31.76 -5.25 10.11
CA ILE A 328 33.20 -4.98 9.91
C ILE A 328 33.40 -3.64 9.19
N ASN A 329 32.58 -3.34 8.19
CA ASN A 329 32.69 -2.12 7.38
C ASN A 329 32.45 -0.84 8.20
N TYR A 330 31.66 -0.93 9.27
CA TYR A 330 31.27 0.21 10.10
C TYR A 330 31.86 0.17 11.51
N LYS A 331 32.74 -0.80 11.81
CA LYS A 331 33.36 -0.97 13.14
C LYS A 331 34.03 0.31 13.63
N THR A 332 34.83 0.96 12.80
CA THR A 332 35.51 2.23 13.15
C THR A 332 34.51 3.33 13.48
N LEU A 333 33.45 3.46 12.73
CA LEU A 333 32.37 4.43 12.99
C LEU A 333 31.71 4.14 14.35
N TYR A 334 31.37 2.87 14.63
CA TYR A 334 30.80 2.48 15.92
C TYR A 334 31.70 2.83 17.10
N GLN A 335 33.00 2.57 16.99
CA GLN A 335 34.00 2.94 18.03
C GLN A 335 34.08 4.45 18.27
N GLN A 336 33.89 5.25 17.25
CA GLN A 336 33.90 6.71 17.33
C GLN A 336 32.63 7.33 17.92
N ILE A 337 31.48 6.71 17.69
CA ILE A 337 30.20 7.26 18.12
C ILE A 337 29.69 6.72 19.45
N PHE A 338 30.09 5.50 19.87
CA PHE A 338 29.71 4.89 21.14
C PHE A 338 30.91 4.89 22.09
N GLN A 339 30.80 5.50 23.29
CA GLN A 339 31.88 5.68 24.25
C GLN A 339 32.39 4.35 24.82
N GLU A 340 31.50 3.37 25.03
CA GLU A 340 31.83 2.04 25.56
C GLU A 340 31.47 0.96 24.54
N PHE A 341 32.15 0.99 23.41
CA PHE A 341 31.86 0.02 22.35
C PHE A 341 32.61 -1.29 22.62
N SER A 342 31.90 -2.34 23.01
CA SER A 342 32.44 -3.70 23.07
C SER A 342 32.18 -4.47 21.79
N ASN A 343 33.08 -5.37 21.39
CA ASN A 343 32.91 -6.20 20.19
C ASN A 343 31.70 -7.16 20.26
N GLN A 344 30.98 -7.22 21.37
CA GLN A 344 29.81 -8.06 21.59
C GLN A 344 28.49 -7.26 21.60
N GLN A 345 28.55 -5.93 21.51
CA GLN A 345 27.37 -5.09 21.55
C GLN A 345 26.59 -5.22 20.24
N LYS A 346 25.33 -5.69 20.31
CA LYS A 346 24.42 -5.70 19.17
C LYS A 346 23.99 -4.27 18.84
N ILE A 347 24.38 -3.79 17.67
CA ILE A 347 23.93 -2.51 17.14
C ILE A 347 22.57 -2.71 16.47
N SER A 348 21.58 -1.89 16.84
CA SER A 348 20.25 -1.88 16.22
C SER A 348 19.99 -0.54 15.54
N MET A 349 19.02 -0.52 14.63
CA MET A 349 18.57 0.74 14.00
C MET A 349 18.12 1.77 15.02
N TYR A 350 17.45 1.33 16.08
CA TYR A 350 17.02 2.17 17.19
C TYR A 350 18.21 2.87 17.87
N ASN A 351 19.28 2.12 18.19
CA ASN A 351 20.50 2.68 18.80
C ASN A 351 21.16 3.73 17.90
N LEU A 352 21.20 3.48 16.57
CA LEU A 352 21.78 4.42 15.61
C LEU A 352 20.98 5.73 15.54
N ILE A 353 19.65 5.65 15.46
CA ILE A 353 18.78 6.83 15.44
C ILE A 353 18.90 7.61 16.77
N GLN A 354 18.83 6.94 17.92
CA GLN A 354 19.01 7.60 19.21
C GLN A 354 20.37 8.31 19.31
N LYS A 355 21.43 7.68 18.82
CA LYS A 355 22.76 8.29 18.84
C LYS A 355 22.82 9.51 17.92
N LEU A 356 22.23 9.43 16.74
CA LEU A 356 22.10 10.56 15.84
C LEU A 356 21.37 11.73 16.53
N GLU A 357 20.22 11.47 17.17
CA GLU A 357 19.44 12.47 17.90
C GLU A 357 20.28 13.15 19.00
N GLN A 358 21.00 12.39 19.80
CA GLN A 358 21.88 12.92 20.83
C GLN A 358 22.97 13.85 20.26
N MET A 359 23.62 13.40 19.18
CA MET A 359 24.72 14.16 18.56
C MET A 359 24.21 15.47 17.92
N ILE A 360 23.11 15.45 17.18
CA ILE A 360 22.57 16.66 16.57
C ILE A 360 22.03 17.64 17.61
N LEU A 361 21.39 17.18 18.70
CA LEU A 361 20.94 18.04 19.79
C LEU A 361 22.12 18.68 20.54
N THR A 362 23.22 17.97 20.73
CA THR A 362 24.44 18.51 21.35
C THR A 362 25.02 19.63 20.48
N ILE A 363 25.14 19.42 19.18
CA ILE A 363 25.58 20.47 18.24
C ILE A 363 24.60 21.64 18.23
N GLY A 364 23.29 21.36 18.23
CA GLY A 364 22.27 22.42 18.27
C GLY A 364 22.41 23.33 19.49
N LYS A 365 22.67 22.78 20.67
CA LYS A 365 22.96 23.56 21.88
C LYS A 365 24.20 24.46 21.71
N THR A 366 25.27 23.91 21.16
CA THR A 366 26.51 24.66 20.92
C THR A 366 26.31 25.78 19.88
N LEU A 367 25.57 25.51 18.79
CA LEU A 367 25.26 26.52 17.77
C LEU A 367 24.39 27.66 18.30
N LEU A 368 23.44 27.35 19.19
CA LEU A 368 22.58 28.36 19.81
C LEU A 368 23.28 29.24 20.83
N SER A 369 24.32 28.70 21.48
CA SER A 369 25.16 29.47 22.39
C SER A 369 26.20 30.35 21.67
N PHE A 370 26.30 30.23 20.35
CA PHE A 370 27.22 31.02 19.55
C PHE A 370 26.67 32.41 19.33
N GLU A 371 27.43 33.45 19.68
CA GLU A 371 27.02 34.83 19.43
C GLU A 371 27.06 35.11 17.92
N GLU A 372 25.98 35.67 17.38
CA GLU A 372 25.80 35.97 15.96
C GLU A 372 26.88 36.89 15.38
N ASN A 373 27.50 37.68 16.22
CA ASN A 373 28.54 38.64 15.80
C ASN A 373 29.80 37.99 15.25
N TYR A 374 30.07 36.70 15.58
CA TYR A 374 31.23 35.97 15.10
C TYR A 374 30.97 35.18 13.81
N VAL A 375 29.71 35.10 13.33
CA VAL A 375 29.37 34.36 12.11
C VAL A 375 29.21 35.31 10.95
N GLN A 376 30.16 35.33 10.03
CA GLN A 376 30.11 36.20 8.83
C GLN A 376 29.24 35.59 7.71
N ASP A 377 29.00 34.28 7.69
CA ASP A 377 28.23 33.61 6.65
C ASP A 377 26.72 33.80 6.84
N LYS A 378 26.08 34.38 5.82
CA LYS A 378 24.66 34.70 5.79
C LYS A 378 23.76 33.45 5.96
N ASN A 379 24.17 32.30 5.38
CA ASN A 379 23.36 31.07 5.43
C ASN A 379 23.40 30.45 6.83
N ILE A 380 24.54 30.53 7.51
CA ILE A 380 24.67 30.05 8.89
C ILE A 380 23.87 30.96 9.83
N LYS A 381 23.93 32.28 9.66
CA LYS A 381 23.08 33.21 10.45
C LYS A 381 21.63 32.86 10.31
N LEU A 382 21.13 32.73 9.09
CA LEU A 382 19.73 32.37 8.81
C LEU A 382 19.35 31.01 9.44
N TYR A 383 20.25 30.05 9.40
CA TYR A 383 20.04 28.76 10.03
C TYR A 383 19.97 28.85 11.56
N ILE A 384 20.86 29.58 12.19
CA ILE A 384 20.86 29.80 13.65
C ILE A 384 19.59 30.55 14.08
N GLU A 385 19.20 31.62 13.37
CA GLU A 385 17.96 32.35 13.63
C GLU A 385 16.73 31.43 13.54
N LYS A 386 16.68 30.57 12.53
CA LYS A 386 15.60 29.60 12.38
C LYS A 386 15.59 28.59 13.51
N LEU A 387 16.74 28.10 13.92
CA LEU A 387 16.85 27.18 15.07
C LEU A 387 16.38 27.85 16.38
N LYS A 388 16.73 29.13 16.62
CA LYS A 388 16.27 29.87 17.79
C LYS A 388 14.74 29.97 17.81
N LYS A 389 14.13 30.43 16.71
CA LYS A 389 12.66 30.54 16.56
C LYS A 389 11.97 29.17 16.75
N LEU A 390 12.52 28.11 16.19
CA LEU A 390 11.98 26.76 16.36
C LEU A 390 12.12 26.26 17.79
N LYS A 391 13.26 26.52 18.43
CA LYS A 391 13.46 26.16 19.82
C LYS A 391 12.44 26.84 20.73
N GLU A 392 12.28 28.17 20.65
CA GLU A 392 11.28 28.93 21.41
C GLU A 392 9.84 28.40 21.21
N LYS A 393 9.50 28.06 19.97
CA LYS A 393 8.17 27.53 19.60
C LYS A 393 7.91 26.13 20.17
N TYR A 394 8.95 25.29 20.30
CA TYR A 394 8.82 23.86 20.53
C TYR A 394 9.48 23.37 21.84
N GLU A 395 9.93 24.27 22.70
CA GLU A 395 10.52 23.89 24.00
C GLU A 395 9.60 23.05 24.90
N ASN A 396 8.29 23.03 24.63
CA ASN A 396 7.27 22.48 25.51
C ASN A 396 6.42 21.33 24.98
N THR A 397 6.75 20.59 23.94
CA THR A 397 6.18 19.24 23.76
C THR A 397 5.96 18.71 22.32
N GLU A 398 5.50 19.46 21.33
CA GLU A 398 5.05 18.82 20.05
C GLU A 398 5.95 19.08 18.83
N GLY A 399 7.02 19.78 18.95
CA GLY A 399 7.83 20.19 17.80
C GLY A 399 9.29 19.78 17.84
N ILE A 400 9.69 18.97 18.82
CA ILE A 400 11.10 18.55 18.96
C ILE A 400 11.59 17.75 17.75
N ASP A 401 10.72 17.03 17.10
CA ASP A 401 11.08 16.21 15.93
C ASP A 401 11.31 17.09 14.70
N THR A 402 10.50 18.16 14.53
CA THR A 402 10.76 19.18 13.52
C THR A 402 12.07 19.90 13.78
N TYR A 403 12.38 20.22 15.04
CA TYR A 403 13.64 20.82 15.43
C TYR A 403 14.83 19.91 15.10
N LYS A 404 14.75 18.61 15.43
CA LYS A 404 15.78 17.61 15.06
C LYS A 404 15.98 17.53 13.54
N THR A 405 14.88 17.57 12.78
CA THR A 405 14.93 17.56 11.32
C THR A 405 15.70 18.75 10.77
N VAL A 406 15.39 19.96 11.24
CA VAL A 406 16.07 21.18 10.81
C VAL A 406 17.54 21.20 11.24
N LEU A 407 17.85 20.70 12.43
CA LEU A 407 19.24 20.52 12.88
C LEU A 407 20.01 19.64 11.89
N LEU A 408 19.47 18.49 11.54
CA LEU A 408 20.12 17.58 10.61
C LEU A 408 20.25 18.16 9.21
N GLN A 409 19.20 18.82 8.69
CA GLN A 409 19.25 19.52 7.40
C GLN A 409 20.36 20.57 7.35
N GLY A 410 20.50 21.38 8.39
CA GLY A 410 21.54 22.40 8.46
C GLY A 410 22.93 21.78 8.51
N ILE A 411 23.14 20.78 9.36
CA ILE A 411 24.41 20.07 9.49
C ILE A 411 24.85 19.47 8.15
N THR A 412 23.95 18.86 7.41
CA THR A 412 24.25 18.26 6.09
C THR A 412 24.51 19.29 4.99
N LYS A 413 23.98 20.52 5.13
CA LYS A 413 24.16 21.63 4.18
C LYS A 413 25.36 22.52 4.48
N ILE A 414 26.02 22.40 5.65
CA ILE A 414 27.17 23.23 6.02
C ILE A 414 28.33 22.98 5.04
N PRO A 415 28.76 23.98 4.27
CA PRO A 415 29.88 23.85 3.34
C PRO A 415 31.19 23.46 4.06
N GLU A 416 32.03 22.67 3.42
CA GLU A 416 33.33 22.23 3.99
C GLU A 416 34.20 23.40 4.46
N LYS A 417 34.21 24.50 3.71
CA LYS A 417 34.98 25.71 4.04
C LYS A 417 34.60 26.32 5.38
N LEU A 418 33.34 26.13 5.82
CA LEU A 418 32.82 26.68 7.05
C LEU A 418 33.06 25.78 8.26
N LYS A 419 33.35 24.50 8.05
CA LYS A 419 33.69 23.57 9.13
C LYS A 419 34.91 24.04 9.93
N ASN A 420 35.85 24.75 9.29
CA ASN A 420 37.07 25.29 9.94
C ASN A 420 36.79 26.59 10.74
N VAL A 421 35.67 27.26 10.52
CA VAL A 421 35.27 28.47 11.25
C VAL A 421 34.43 28.14 12.48
N LEU A 422 33.85 26.94 12.52
CA LEU A 422 33.03 26.49 13.64
C LEU A 422 33.88 26.05 14.85
N PRO A 423 33.32 26.10 16.06
CA PRO A 423 34.04 25.58 17.26
C PRO A 423 34.54 24.16 17.03
N VAL A 424 35.74 23.87 17.55
CA VAL A 424 36.41 22.57 17.40
C VAL A 424 35.49 21.38 17.72
N PRO A 425 34.68 21.39 18.80
CA PRO A 425 33.76 20.29 19.08
C PRO A 425 32.76 20.05 17.97
N VAL A 426 32.22 21.14 17.40
CA VAL A 426 31.23 21.09 16.32
C VAL A 426 31.88 20.58 15.02
N SER A 427 33.00 21.15 14.63
CA SER A 427 33.70 20.80 13.39
C SER A 427 34.18 19.33 13.38
N ARG A 428 34.58 18.75 14.51
CA ARG A 428 34.96 17.34 14.64
C ARG A 428 33.77 16.39 14.63
N THR A 429 32.61 16.81 15.13
CA THR A 429 31.43 15.94 15.26
C THR A 429 30.61 15.91 13.97
N ILE A 430 30.63 16.94 13.15
CA ILE A 430 29.89 17.00 11.90
C ILE A 430 30.17 15.82 10.95
N PRO A 431 31.43 15.44 10.65
CA PRO A 431 31.69 14.29 9.79
C PRO A 431 31.15 12.98 10.37
N LEU A 432 31.17 12.80 11.68
CA LEU A 432 30.61 11.61 12.34
C LEU A 432 29.10 11.55 12.19
N ILE A 433 28.41 12.69 12.34
CA ILE A 433 26.94 12.78 12.12
C ILE A 433 26.61 12.44 10.67
N ILE A 434 27.34 12.98 9.71
CA ILE A 434 27.12 12.71 8.28
C ILE A 434 27.32 11.23 7.97
N ASN A 435 28.37 10.62 8.50
CA ASN A 435 28.64 9.18 8.30
C ASN A 435 27.57 8.30 8.97
N LEU A 436 27.15 8.65 10.18
CA LEU A 436 26.08 7.95 10.88
C LEU A 436 24.74 8.08 10.14
N PHE A 437 24.41 9.28 9.69
CA PHE A 437 23.21 9.52 8.89
C PHE A 437 23.21 8.73 7.57
N ASN A 438 24.34 8.71 6.86
CA ASN A 438 24.49 7.91 5.65
C ASN A 438 24.32 6.41 5.91
N LEU A 439 24.82 5.91 7.06
CA LEU A 439 24.59 4.54 7.47
C LEU A 439 23.10 4.27 7.72
N ILE A 440 22.42 5.15 8.46
CA ILE A 440 20.98 5.04 8.74
C ILE A 440 20.18 4.97 7.44
N ILE A 441 20.48 5.85 6.48
CA ILE A 441 19.83 5.83 5.15
C ILE A 441 20.05 4.47 4.44
N LYS A 442 21.27 3.93 4.46
CA LYS A 442 21.56 2.61 3.87
C LYS A 442 20.82 1.46 4.57
N VAL A 443 20.72 1.51 5.91
CA VAL A 443 19.95 0.53 6.67
C VAL A 443 18.47 0.61 6.36
N ALA A 444 17.88 1.81 6.25
CA ALA A 444 16.50 2.00 5.83
C ALA A 444 16.26 1.46 4.41
N GLN A 445 17.18 1.70 3.48
CA GLN A 445 17.11 1.16 2.12
C GLN A 445 17.14 -0.38 2.07
N ALA A 446 17.81 -1.03 3.02
CA ALA A 446 17.76 -2.50 3.14
C ALA A 446 16.34 -3.01 3.47
N CYS A 447 15.51 -2.18 4.10
CA CYS A 447 14.08 -2.44 4.33
C CYS A 447 13.20 -1.91 3.20
N ARG A 448 13.78 -1.39 2.12
CA ARG A 448 13.06 -0.75 0.99
C ARG A 448 12.36 0.55 1.38
N ILE A 449 12.92 1.26 2.35
CA ILE A 449 12.45 2.58 2.78
C ILE A 449 13.48 3.61 2.36
N TYR A 450 13.06 4.53 1.53
CA TYR A 450 13.89 5.55 0.88
C TYR A 450 13.54 6.91 1.48
N ILE A 451 14.35 7.34 2.41
CA ILE A 451 14.18 8.63 3.09
C ILE A 451 14.80 9.72 2.22
N LEU A 452 14.12 10.84 2.06
CA LEU A 452 14.59 12.01 1.34
C LEU A 452 15.65 12.77 2.17
N PRO A 453 16.97 12.65 1.86
CA PRO A 453 18.01 13.18 2.75
C PRO A 453 18.02 14.71 2.90
N SER A 454 17.47 15.44 1.93
CA SER A 454 17.43 16.91 1.97
C SER A 454 16.26 17.48 2.75
N GLY A 455 15.32 16.65 3.19
CA GLY A 455 14.12 17.07 3.93
C GLY A 455 12.86 16.49 3.35
N CYS A 456 12.01 17.30 2.75
CA CYS A 456 10.81 16.91 2.03
C CYS A 456 10.99 17.10 0.52
N ILE A 457 10.01 16.67 -0.27
CA ILE A 457 10.09 16.68 -1.74
C ILE A 457 10.33 18.10 -2.29
N GLU A 458 9.78 19.14 -1.65
CA GLU A 458 9.93 20.53 -2.07
C GLU A 458 11.39 21.01 -2.03
N HIS A 459 12.26 20.37 -1.25
CA HIS A 459 13.72 20.69 -1.27
C HIS A 459 14.44 20.23 -2.52
N TYR A 460 13.78 19.45 -3.36
CA TYR A 460 14.30 18.94 -4.61
C TYR A 460 13.73 19.66 -5.85
N TYR A 461 12.79 20.59 -5.64
CA TYR A 461 12.17 21.33 -6.72
C TYR A 461 13.19 22.13 -7.51
N TYR A 462 13.03 22.14 -8.82
CA TYR A 462 13.95 22.81 -9.75
C TYR A 462 13.60 24.30 -9.90
N LYS A 463 12.31 24.62 -10.03
CA LYS A 463 11.82 25.99 -10.26
C LYS A 463 11.74 26.81 -8.98
N THR A 464 11.52 26.19 -7.86
CA THR A 464 11.37 26.85 -6.57
C THR A 464 12.47 26.42 -5.60
N LYS A 465 12.86 27.31 -4.70
CA LYS A 465 13.87 27.02 -3.68
C LYS A 465 13.27 27.21 -2.31
N VAL A 466 13.45 26.21 -1.47
CA VAL A 466 13.09 26.24 -0.07
C VAL A 466 14.29 25.91 0.81
N ASP A 467 14.39 26.55 1.98
CA ASP A 467 15.59 26.42 2.81
C ASP A 467 15.51 25.21 3.76
N TYR A 468 14.57 25.24 4.69
CA TYR A 468 14.43 24.23 5.75
C TYR A 468 12.96 23.89 6.01
N MET A 469 12.70 22.71 6.57
CA MET A 469 11.37 22.36 7.07
C MET A 469 10.97 23.23 8.29
N PRO A 470 9.68 23.40 8.58
CA PRO A 470 8.56 23.09 7.71
C PRO A 470 8.45 24.04 6.52
N VAL A 471 8.01 23.51 5.38
CA VAL A 471 7.79 24.30 4.17
C VAL A 471 6.38 24.90 4.21
N SER A 472 6.27 26.21 3.98
CA SER A 472 5.01 26.92 3.84
C SER A 472 4.53 26.95 2.39
N ALA A 473 3.21 27.14 2.19
CA ALA A 473 2.59 27.30 0.88
C ALA A 473 2.93 26.14 -0.12
N LYS A 474 2.95 24.90 0.36
CA LYS A 474 3.31 23.70 -0.42
C LYS A 474 2.53 23.60 -1.73
N ASP A 475 1.20 23.85 -1.70
CA ASP A 475 0.35 23.78 -2.90
C ASP A 475 0.79 24.76 -3.99
N LYS A 476 1.12 26.00 -3.61
CA LYS A 476 1.61 26.99 -4.57
C LYS A 476 2.94 26.58 -5.21
N LEU A 477 3.86 26.07 -4.39
CA LEU A 477 5.15 25.58 -4.87
C LEU A 477 4.96 24.38 -5.81
N PHE A 478 4.06 23.47 -5.43
CA PHE A 478 3.72 22.31 -6.24
C PHE A 478 3.18 22.69 -7.61
N HIS A 479 2.23 23.62 -7.72
CA HIS A 479 1.66 24.02 -9.01
C HIS A 479 2.74 24.58 -9.97
N ILE A 480 3.64 25.42 -9.46
CA ILE A 480 4.75 25.98 -10.27
C ILE A 480 5.66 24.85 -10.77
N GLU A 481 5.95 23.89 -9.92
CA GLU A 481 6.84 22.78 -10.23
C GLU A 481 6.19 21.77 -11.18
N TYR A 482 4.91 21.47 -10.96
CA TYR A 482 4.14 20.51 -11.75
C TYR A 482 3.94 20.97 -13.19
N ASP A 483 3.70 22.27 -13.42
CA ASP A 483 3.66 22.84 -14.77
C ASP A 483 4.96 22.59 -15.54
N TYR A 484 6.10 22.72 -14.89
CA TYR A 484 7.38 22.40 -15.49
C TYR A 484 7.51 20.89 -15.79
N LEU A 485 7.13 20.03 -14.85
CA LEU A 485 7.20 18.59 -15.01
C LEU A 485 6.37 18.09 -16.20
N CYS A 486 5.17 18.62 -16.38
CA CYS A 486 4.27 18.26 -17.47
C CYS A 486 4.83 18.64 -18.86
N ASN A 487 5.60 19.72 -18.94
CA ASN A 487 6.10 20.27 -20.20
C ASN A 487 7.55 19.88 -20.51
N ALA A 488 8.28 19.30 -19.57
CA ALA A 488 9.69 18.97 -19.73
C ALA A 488 9.88 17.58 -20.39
N THR A 489 10.90 17.50 -21.25
CA THR A 489 11.30 16.21 -21.84
C THR A 489 11.98 15.31 -20.80
N PRO A 490 12.00 13.96 -20.98
CA PRO A 490 12.69 13.04 -20.07
C PRO A 490 14.17 13.39 -19.83
N LYS A 491 14.88 13.92 -20.85
CA LYS A 491 16.28 14.38 -20.71
C LYS A 491 16.39 15.62 -19.80
N GLN A 492 15.46 16.55 -19.92
CA GLN A 492 15.40 17.73 -19.06
C GLN A 492 15.08 17.34 -17.63
N LEU A 493 14.12 16.42 -17.40
CA LEU A 493 13.78 15.91 -16.07
C LEU A 493 14.97 15.24 -15.39
N LYS A 494 15.72 14.40 -16.10
CA LYS A 494 16.97 13.80 -15.57
C LYS A 494 17.98 14.84 -15.10
N LYS A 495 18.12 15.93 -15.85
CA LYS A 495 19.04 17.02 -15.50
C LYS A 495 18.54 17.84 -14.33
N SER A 496 17.24 18.06 -14.23
CA SER A 496 16.61 18.92 -13.21
C SER A 496 16.43 18.21 -11.86
N TYR A 497 16.18 16.88 -11.87
CA TYR A 497 15.86 16.09 -10.65
C TYR A 497 16.79 14.87 -10.46
N PRO A 498 18.11 15.00 -10.59
CA PRO A 498 19.00 13.83 -10.59
C PRO A 498 18.90 13.00 -9.31
N LYS A 499 18.77 13.65 -8.16
CA LYS A 499 18.67 12.97 -6.84
C LYS A 499 17.33 12.25 -6.66
N LEU A 500 16.20 12.85 -7.07
CA LEU A 500 14.89 12.19 -6.99
C LEU A 500 14.82 10.99 -7.93
N ILE A 501 15.37 11.12 -9.13
CA ILE A 501 15.41 10.03 -10.10
C ILE A 501 16.29 8.88 -9.57
N GLU A 502 17.45 9.19 -8.97
CA GLU A 502 18.30 8.17 -8.34
C GLU A 502 17.54 7.39 -7.23
N ILE A 503 16.79 8.12 -6.38
CA ILE A 503 15.98 7.50 -5.33
C ILE A 503 14.88 6.62 -5.94
N LEU A 504 14.19 7.14 -6.94
CA LEU A 504 13.12 6.43 -7.63
C LEU A 504 13.66 5.17 -8.35
N GLU A 505 14.81 5.26 -9.02
CA GLU A 505 15.47 4.11 -9.65
C GLU A 505 15.82 3.02 -8.62
N LYS A 506 16.34 3.42 -7.45
CA LYS A 506 16.61 2.47 -6.36
C LYS A 506 15.31 1.84 -5.83
N ALA A 507 14.25 2.64 -5.70
CA ALA A 507 12.95 2.16 -5.28
C ALA A 507 12.29 1.24 -6.33
N CYS A 508 12.54 1.43 -7.62
CA CYS A 508 12.02 0.58 -8.69
C CYS A 508 12.78 -0.75 -8.88
N LYS A 509 13.99 -0.88 -8.34
CA LYS A 509 14.76 -2.15 -8.46
C LYS A 509 14.08 -3.27 -7.67
N ILE A 510 13.85 -4.39 -8.33
CA ILE A 510 13.28 -5.62 -7.76
C ILE A 510 14.36 -6.42 -7.03
#